data_fc847797c2e89707cf9cd848366f751d
#
_entry.id   fc847797c2e89707cf9cd848366f751d
#
_cell.length_a   1.000
_cell.length_b   1.000
_cell.length_c   1.000
_cell.angle_alpha   90.00
_cell.angle_beta   90.00
_cell.angle_gamma   90.00
#
_symmetry.space_group_name_H-M   'P 1'
#
loop_
_entity.id
_entity.type
_entity.pdbx_description
1 polymer ?
#
loop_
_entity_poly.entity_id
_entity_poly.type
_entity_poly.pdbx_seq_one_letter_code
_entity_poly.pdbx_strand_id
1 'polypeptide(L)'
;MKFKTRFMLLMSVALLLNQLSFAEGSKEGWQLELKKIALNFTSTEVQNADIYKASGISNARLTSDSQTLIQGTFNFAADYFAPKSFWSNTLLMEYGKTYIRPVGKDEVINESADKILITTDYTYRLWKVENFLGGFEAGPFANIGYETEFSPQDNTPLKKIVRAMTGAKLFEGKYLKSLYISAVGEADYTYTPETTKFAMETGFKLENPIREGLKVVSFGYYRNYMKESTERITDLQYELELDVRLDVMLYKNLSLAPFINYYTAQAKHFSGKGENLYTGLSLTYSTFFKKAEIKE
;
A
#
# COMPACT_ATOMS: atom_id res chain seq x y z
N MET A 1 -40.47 -1.31 -4.60
CA MET A 1 -39.56 -1.28 -3.43
C MET A 1 -38.15 -0.73 -3.74
N LYS A 2 -37.64 -0.81 -4.95
CA LYS A 2 -36.26 -0.35 -5.32
C LYS A 2 -36.07 1.18 -5.43
N PHE A 3 -37.12 1.96 -5.56
CA PHE A 3 -37.06 3.43 -5.74
C PHE A 3 -36.90 4.17 -4.38
N LYS A 4 -37.55 3.70 -3.33
CA LYS A 4 -37.47 4.30 -1.98
C LYS A 4 -36.06 4.14 -1.35
N THR A 5 -35.38 3.04 -1.61
CA THR A 5 -34.03 2.78 -1.07
C THR A 5 -32.97 3.68 -1.74
N ARG A 6 -33.11 3.94 -3.03
CA ARG A 6 -32.19 4.86 -3.76
C ARG A 6 -32.41 6.32 -3.37
N PHE A 7 -33.65 6.70 -3.08
CA PHE A 7 -33.96 8.05 -2.62
C PHE A 7 -33.50 8.30 -1.18
N MET A 8 -33.59 7.31 -0.29
CA MET A 8 -33.02 7.38 1.06
C MET A 8 -31.49 7.47 1.07
N LEU A 9 -30.81 6.76 0.16
CA LEU A 9 -29.35 6.84 0.02
C LEU A 9 -28.90 8.22 -0.49
N LEU A 10 -29.64 8.82 -1.43
CA LEU A 10 -29.38 10.18 -1.93
C LEU A 10 -29.71 11.25 -0.88
N MET A 11 -30.74 11.06 -0.07
CA MET A 11 -31.06 11.99 1.05
C MET A 11 -30.05 11.89 2.19
N SER A 12 -29.51 10.70 2.50
CA SER A 12 -28.46 10.56 3.50
C SER A 12 -27.13 11.17 3.04
N VAL A 13 -26.81 11.10 1.75
CA VAL A 13 -25.65 11.80 1.16
C VAL A 13 -25.87 13.33 1.17
N ALA A 14 -27.09 13.81 0.87
CA ALA A 14 -27.44 15.23 0.90
C ALA A 14 -27.46 15.81 2.34
N LEU A 15 -27.84 15.03 3.34
CA LEU A 15 -27.80 15.41 4.75
C LEU A 15 -26.36 15.45 5.30
N LEU A 16 -25.45 14.62 4.79
CA LEU A 16 -24.02 14.69 5.08
C LEU A 16 -23.37 15.95 4.46
N LEU A 17 -23.89 16.44 3.33
CA LEU A 17 -23.38 17.64 2.64
C LEU A 17 -23.69 18.96 3.37
N ASN A 18 -24.65 18.98 4.30
CA ASN A 18 -25.03 20.19 5.04
C ASN A 18 -24.20 20.47 6.32
N GLN A 19 -23.23 19.64 6.65
CA GLN A 19 -22.32 19.87 7.79
C GLN A 19 -20.89 20.22 7.36
N LEU A 20 -20.76 20.92 6.25
CA LEU A 20 -19.47 21.31 5.70
C LEU A 20 -19.01 22.63 6.31
N SER A 21 -18.16 22.58 7.31
CA SER A 21 -17.41 23.74 7.79
C SER A 21 -15.98 23.74 7.23
N PHE A 22 -15.49 24.89 6.80
CA PHE A 22 -14.09 25.06 6.43
C PHE A 22 -13.23 25.02 7.69
N ALA A 23 -12.10 24.35 7.63
CA ALA A 23 -11.23 24.14 8.77
C ALA A 23 -10.65 25.44 9.32
N GLU A 24 -10.83 25.71 10.60
CA GLU A 24 -9.94 26.53 11.38
C GLU A 24 -8.69 25.73 11.69
N GLY A 25 -7.49 26.27 11.38
CA GLY A 25 -6.22 25.64 11.67
C GLY A 25 -5.77 24.56 10.67
N SER A 26 -5.43 24.94 9.44
CA SER A 26 -4.86 24.00 8.46
C SER A 26 -3.35 23.90 8.61
N LYS A 27 -2.81 22.66 8.48
CA LYS A 27 -1.36 22.49 8.29
C LYS A 27 -0.95 23.16 6.99
N GLU A 28 0.15 23.92 6.99
CA GLU A 28 0.73 24.51 5.79
C GLU A 28 2.25 24.29 5.72
N GLY A 29 2.75 24.19 4.49
CA GLY A 29 4.17 24.05 4.21
C GLY A 29 4.65 22.60 4.10
N TRP A 30 5.96 22.45 4.09
CA TRP A 30 6.61 21.15 3.91
C TRP A 30 6.73 20.38 5.23
N GLN A 31 6.40 19.09 5.17
CA GLN A 31 6.70 18.09 6.20
C GLN A 31 7.63 17.04 5.59
N LEU A 32 8.74 16.77 6.25
CA LEU A 32 9.69 15.73 5.88
C LEU A 32 9.69 14.66 6.97
N GLU A 33 9.36 13.45 6.62
CA GLU A 33 9.18 12.37 7.57
C GLU A 33 9.85 11.08 7.10
N LEU A 34 10.73 10.55 7.94
CA LEU A 34 11.10 9.15 7.87
C LEU A 34 9.97 8.35 8.52
N LYS A 35 9.03 7.86 7.72
CA LYS A 35 7.88 7.11 8.21
C LYS A 35 8.29 5.78 8.83
N LYS A 36 9.36 5.17 8.27
CA LYS A 36 9.79 3.86 8.74
C LYS A 36 11.20 3.51 8.24
N ILE A 37 12.10 3.17 9.17
CA ILE A 37 13.17 2.20 8.92
C ILE A 37 12.84 1.01 9.80
N ALA A 38 12.75 -0.19 9.23
CA ALA A 38 12.41 -1.36 9.99
C ALA A 38 13.25 -2.57 9.62
N LEU A 39 13.48 -3.40 10.62
CA LEU A 39 13.98 -4.76 10.48
C LEU A 39 12.84 -5.70 10.89
N ASN A 40 12.36 -6.48 9.93
CA ASN A 40 11.28 -7.42 10.12
C ASN A 40 11.84 -8.83 10.24
N PHE A 41 11.40 -9.54 11.27
CA PHE A 41 11.59 -10.98 11.43
C PHE A 41 10.25 -11.63 11.11
N THR A 42 10.18 -12.34 9.98
CA THR A 42 8.90 -12.83 9.47
C THR A 42 8.95 -14.33 9.26
N SER A 43 7.78 -14.96 9.40
CA SER A 43 7.49 -16.27 8.85
C SER A 43 6.50 -16.10 7.71
N THR A 44 6.72 -16.78 6.61
CA THR A 44 5.84 -16.73 5.44
C THR A 44 5.24 -18.09 5.18
N GLU A 45 4.00 -18.11 4.70
CA GLU A 45 3.34 -19.28 4.15
C GLU A 45 2.78 -18.90 2.78
N VAL A 46 3.29 -19.55 1.72
CA VAL A 46 2.91 -19.25 0.33
C VAL A 46 2.23 -20.49 -0.27
N GLN A 47 1.02 -20.30 -0.78
CA GLN A 47 0.28 -21.36 -1.48
C GLN A 47 0.41 -21.19 -2.99
N ASN A 48 0.55 -22.31 -3.72
CA ASN A 48 0.70 -22.38 -5.16
C ASN A 48 1.97 -21.69 -5.71
N ALA A 49 3.00 -21.48 -4.90
CA ALA A 49 4.24 -20.81 -5.30
C ALA A 49 4.89 -21.44 -6.54
N ASP A 50 4.89 -22.76 -6.65
CA ASP A 50 5.50 -23.48 -7.77
C ASP A 50 4.87 -23.13 -9.12
N ILE A 51 3.53 -22.96 -9.17
CA ILE A 51 2.80 -22.57 -10.38
C ILE A 51 3.24 -21.17 -10.83
N TYR A 52 3.34 -20.24 -9.88
CA TYR A 52 3.74 -18.85 -10.15
C TYR A 52 5.23 -18.74 -10.50
N LYS A 53 6.12 -19.52 -9.87
CA LYS A 53 7.53 -19.63 -10.27
C LYS A 53 7.67 -20.13 -11.71
N ALA A 54 6.98 -21.20 -12.06
CA ALA A 54 7.04 -21.79 -13.38
C ALA A 54 6.52 -20.86 -14.49
N SER A 55 5.64 -19.91 -14.18
CA SER A 55 5.11 -18.94 -15.14
C SER A 55 6.07 -17.80 -15.48
N GLY A 56 7.14 -17.62 -14.71
CA GLY A 56 8.08 -16.50 -14.88
C GLY A 56 7.52 -15.14 -14.44
N ILE A 57 6.54 -15.12 -13.53
CA ILE A 57 6.02 -13.88 -12.98
C ILE A 57 7.06 -13.21 -12.07
N SER A 58 7.33 -11.93 -12.31
CA SER A 58 8.21 -11.13 -11.45
C SER A 58 7.41 -10.59 -10.25
N ASN A 59 7.14 -11.45 -9.27
CA ASN A 59 6.46 -11.11 -8.03
C ASN A 59 6.91 -12.00 -6.87
N ALA A 60 7.89 -11.53 -6.10
CA ALA A 60 8.46 -12.27 -4.97
C ALA A 60 7.40 -12.74 -3.94
N ARG A 61 6.29 -12.02 -3.78
CA ARG A 61 5.21 -12.40 -2.86
C ARG A 61 4.45 -13.67 -3.29
N LEU A 62 4.50 -14.03 -4.56
CA LEU A 62 3.83 -15.21 -5.11
C LEU A 62 4.79 -16.36 -5.38
N THR A 63 6.09 -16.08 -5.50
CA THR A 63 7.11 -17.04 -5.93
C THR A 63 8.05 -17.49 -4.82
N SER A 64 7.98 -16.90 -3.63
CA SER A 64 8.81 -17.28 -2.48
C SER A 64 8.33 -18.59 -1.86
N ASP A 65 9.27 -19.34 -1.27
CA ASP A 65 8.93 -20.51 -0.46
C ASP A 65 8.49 -20.10 0.94
N SER A 66 7.74 -20.99 1.63
CA SER A 66 7.31 -20.77 3.02
C SER A 66 8.50 -20.90 3.97
N GLN A 67 8.90 -19.82 4.63
CA GLN A 67 10.13 -19.79 5.45
C GLN A 67 10.17 -18.63 6.45
N THR A 68 11.17 -18.69 7.33
CA THR A 68 11.53 -17.57 8.19
C THR A 68 12.58 -16.71 7.50
N LEU A 69 12.37 -15.40 7.48
CA LEU A 69 13.27 -14.48 6.79
C LEU A 69 13.52 -13.20 7.58
N ILE A 70 14.58 -12.49 7.19
CA ILE A 70 14.87 -11.14 7.62
C ILE A 70 14.62 -10.19 6.46
N GLN A 71 13.83 -9.15 6.70
CA GLN A 71 13.48 -8.14 5.71
C GLN A 71 13.75 -6.74 6.23
N GLY A 72 14.42 -5.93 5.42
CA GLY A 72 14.56 -4.49 5.63
C GLY A 72 13.41 -3.73 4.96
N THR A 73 12.91 -2.69 5.61
CA THR A 73 11.96 -1.73 5.03
C THR A 73 12.45 -0.31 5.29
N PHE A 74 12.43 0.53 4.25
CA PHE A 74 12.65 1.97 4.33
C PHE A 74 11.45 2.69 3.72
N ASN A 75 10.87 3.67 4.44
CA ASN A 75 9.78 4.49 3.94
C ASN A 75 9.99 5.95 4.33
N PHE A 76 10.15 6.80 3.34
CA PHE A 76 10.33 8.25 3.48
C PHE A 76 9.21 8.99 2.76
N ALA A 77 8.77 10.12 3.35
CA ALA A 77 7.81 11.01 2.72
C ALA A 77 8.25 12.46 2.77
N ALA A 78 7.96 13.19 1.69
CA ALA A 78 8.03 14.64 1.60
C ALA A 78 6.64 15.15 1.20
N ASP A 79 5.93 15.69 2.18
CA ASP A 79 4.55 16.10 2.07
C ASP A 79 4.47 17.64 2.05
N TYR A 80 3.69 18.20 1.13
CA TYR A 80 3.41 19.64 1.08
C TYR A 80 1.93 19.89 1.33
N PHE A 81 1.65 20.67 2.37
CA PHE A 81 0.31 21.07 2.76
C PHE A 81 0.03 22.48 2.27
N ALA A 82 -1.03 22.64 1.51
CA ALA A 82 -1.60 23.93 1.11
C ALA A 82 -3.05 24.03 1.60
N PRO A 83 -3.65 25.24 1.68
CA PRO A 83 -5.02 25.39 2.19
C PRO A 83 -6.07 24.54 1.47
N LYS A 84 -5.92 24.36 0.15
CA LYS A 84 -6.87 23.61 -0.69
C LYS A 84 -6.31 22.34 -1.30
N SER A 85 -5.07 21.97 -1.00
CA SER A 85 -4.47 20.78 -1.58
C SER A 85 -3.43 20.16 -0.66
N PHE A 86 -3.16 18.89 -0.91
CA PHE A 86 -2.15 18.10 -0.26
C PHE A 86 -1.34 17.38 -1.33
N TRP A 87 -0.02 17.51 -1.28
CA TRP A 87 0.88 16.84 -2.21
C TRP A 87 1.87 15.98 -1.43
N SER A 88 1.85 14.68 -1.67
CA SER A 88 2.70 13.70 -0.98
C SER A 88 3.62 13.01 -1.96
N ASN A 89 4.91 13.00 -1.67
CA ASN A 89 5.91 12.23 -2.40
C ASN A 89 6.48 11.17 -1.46
N THR A 90 6.47 9.91 -1.89
CA THR A 90 6.96 8.80 -1.05
C THR A 90 7.99 7.96 -1.76
N LEU A 91 8.95 7.46 -1.00
CA LEU A 91 9.89 6.43 -1.40
C LEU A 91 9.75 5.26 -0.42
N LEU A 92 9.31 4.12 -0.94
CA LEU A 92 9.25 2.85 -0.21
C LEU A 92 10.28 1.90 -0.81
N MET A 93 11.12 1.30 0.03
CA MET A 93 12.06 0.25 -0.33
C MET A 93 11.88 -0.93 0.62
N GLU A 94 11.77 -2.12 0.07
CA GLU A 94 11.65 -3.37 0.81
C GLU A 94 12.59 -4.39 0.19
N TYR A 95 13.38 -5.04 1.03
CA TYR A 95 14.30 -6.08 0.60
C TYR A 95 14.43 -7.17 1.67
N GLY A 96 14.25 -8.42 1.27
CA GLY A 96 14.35 -9.56 2.17
C GLY A 96 14.79 -10.83 1.45
N LYS A 97 15.72 -11.56 2.07
CA LYS A 97 16.17 -12.87 1.61
C LYS A 97 16.07 -13.89 2.71
N THR A 98 15.83 -15.11 2.29
CA THR A 98 15.87 -16.30 3.13
C THR A 98 17.02 -17.20 2.71
N TYR A 99 17.76 -17.66 3.68
CA TYR A 99 18.84 -18.61 3.50
C TYR A 99 18.46 -19.96 4.12
N ILE A 100 18.37 -20.99 3.30
CA ILE A 100 18.13 -22.35 3.75
C ILE A 100 19.40 -23.16 3.53
N ARG A 101 19.83 -23.85 4.57
CA ARG A 101 20.97 -24.79 4.51
C ARG A 101 20.49 -26.21 4.82
N PRO A 102 19.95 -26.95 3.83
CA PRO A 102 19.53 -28.32 4.05
C PRO A 102 20.78 -29.19 4.37
N VAL A 103 20.62 -30.16 5.25
CA VAL A 103 21.71 -31.08 5.59
C VAL A 103 22.16 -31.84 4.34
N GLY A 104 23.47 -31.71 3.97
CA GLY A 104 24.04 -32.41 2.82
C GLY A 104 23.66 -31.90 1.44
N LYS A 105 23.12 -30.67 1.34
CA LYS A 105 22.82 -29.99 0.08
C LYS A 105 23.41 -28.59 0.08
N ASP A 106 23.49 -27.98 -1.10
CA ASP A 106 23.90 -26.60 -1.27
C ASP A 106 22.89 -25.63 -0.61
N GLU A 107 23.42 -24.47 -0.22
CA GLU A 107 22.58 -23.38 0.30
C GLU A 107 21.61 -22.90 -0.76
N VAL A 108 20.32 -22.79 -0.39
CA VAL A 108 19.28 -22.23 -1.23
C VAL A 108 18.98 -20.82 -0.74
N ILE A 109 19.09 -19.84 -1.63
CA ILE A 109 18.77 -18.44 -1.35
C ILE A 109 17.48 -18.10 -2.09
N ASN A 110 16.44 -17.73 -1.35
CA ASN A 110 15.17 -17.27 -1.90
C ASN A 110 14.98 -15.79 -1.62
N GLU A 111 14.54 -15.05 -2.62
CA GLU A 111 14.11 -13.68 -2.48
C GLU A 111 12.63 -13.64 -2.06
N SER A 112 12.34 -12.98 -0.94
CA SER A 112 11.00 -12.98 -0.33
C SER A 112 10.32 -11.62 -0.38
N ALA A 113 11.09 -10.56 -0.54
CA ALA A 113 10.61 -9.21 -0.78
C ALA A 113 11.69 -8.46 -1.58
N ASP A 114 11.29 -7.85 -2.66
CA ASP A 114 12.14 -6.95 -3.45
C ASP A 114 11.25 -5.90 -4.10
N LYS A 115 11.36 -4.65 -3.64
CA LYS A 115 10.53 -3.58 -4.14
C LYS A 115 11.15 -2.22 -3.90
N ILE A 116 11.16 -1.41 -4.93
CA ILE A 116 11.39 0.04 -4.86
C ILE A 116 10.18 0.70 -5.47
N LEU A 117 9.47 1.52 -4.70
CA LEU A 117 8.29 2.25 -5.14
C LEU A 117 8.44 3.74 -4.85
N ILE A 118 8.41 4.54 -5.88
CA ILE A 118 8.37 6.00 -5.80
C ILE A 118 6.99 6.45 -6.22
N THR A 119 6.32 7.26 -5.40
CA THR A 119 4.99 7.79 -5.73
C THR A 119 4.93 9.29 -5.54
N THR A 120 4.11 9.96 -6.34
CA THR A 120 3.67 11.32 -6.14
C THR A 120 2.14 11.35 -6.18
N ASP A 121 1.52 11.92 -5.15
CA ASP A 121 0.08 11.96 -4.95
C ASP A 121 -0.37 13.39 -4.71
N TYR A 122 -1.26 13.89 -5.56
CA TYR A 122 -1.89 15.19 -5.41
C TYR A 122 -3.37 15.01 -5.08
N THR A 123 -3.82 15.57 -3.94
CA THR A 123 -5.20 15.52 -3.49
C THR A 123 -5.74 16.94 -3.32
N TYR A 124 -6.88 17.24 -3.94
CA TYR A 124 -7.58 18.51 -3.76
C TYR A 124 -8.61 18.37 -2.63
N ARG A 125 -8.63 19.33 -1.68
CA ARG A 125 -9.53 19.36 -0.53
C ARG A 125 -10.85 19.99 -0.94
N LEU A 126 -11.89 19.19 -1.08
CA LEU A 126 -13.25 19.69 -1.39
C LEU A 126 -14.10 19.87 -0.14
N TRP A 127 -14.05 18.87 0.76
CA TRP A 127 -14.92 18.85 1.94
C TRP A 127 -14.13 18.43 3.17
N LYS A 128 -14.54 18.97 4.32
CA LYS A 128 -14.10 18.53 5.64
C LYS A 128 -15.33 18.03 6.42
N VAL A 129 -15.21 16.85 7.03
CA VAL A 129 -16.20 16.25 7.92
C VAL A 129 -15.59 16.21 9.32
N GLU A 130 -16.21 16.87 10.31
CA GLU A 130 -15.59 17.09 11.63
C GLU A 130 -15.93 16.00 12.64
N ASN A 131 -17.19 15.55 12.69
CA ASN A 131 -17.72 14.77 13.82
C ASN A 131 -17.89 13.26 13.54
N PHE A 132 -17.66 12.79 12.33
CA PHE A 132 -17.81 11.38 11.96
C PHE A 132 -16.44 10.70 11.87
N LEU A 133 -16.26 9.55 12.55
CA LEU A 133 -15.01 8.78 12.59
C LEU A 133 -13.77 9.59 13.00
N GLY A 134 -13.96 10.60 13.86
CA GLY A 134 -12.87 11.48 14.32
C GLY A 134 -12.46 12.56 13.33
N GLY A 135 -13.31 12.86 12.35
CA GLY A 135 -13.09 13.83 11.28
C GLY A 135 -12.24 13.27 10.14
N PHE A 136 -12.41 13.81 8.94
CA PHE A 136 -11.58 13.56 7.77
C PHE A 136 -11.86 14.61 6.69
N GLU A 137 -10.97 14.69 5.73
CA GLU A 137 -11.14 15.49 4.51
C GLU A 137 -11.49 14.59 3.32
N ALA A 138 -12.14 15.14 2.32
CA ALA A 138 -12.55 14.42 1.12
C ALA A 138 -12.25 15.23 -0.14
N GLY A 139 -11.83 14.56 -1.20
CA GLY A 139 -11.61 15.20 -2.48
C GLY A 139 -11.11 14.27 -3.57
N PRO A 140 -11.03 14.78 -4.81
CA PRO A 140 -10.39 14.08 -5.91
C PRO A 140 -8.89 14.02 -5.71
N PHE A 141 -8.27 12.96 -6.25
CA PHE A 141 -6.83 12.81 -6.24
C PHE A 141 -6.31 12.28 -7.58
N ALA A 142 -5.03 12.53 -7.81
CA ALA A 142 -4.24 11.92 -8.86
C ALA A 142 -2.91 11.44 -8.26
N ASN A 143 -2.49 10.25 -8.64
CA ASN A 143 -1.24 9.64 -8.20
C ASN A 143 -0.48 9.09 -9.39
N ILE A 144 0.84 9.24 -9.37
CA ILE A 144 1.75 8.57 -10.30
C ILE A 144 2.78 7.81 -9.47
N GLY A 145 3.04 6.56 -9.83
CA GLY A 145 4.01 5.69 -9.19
C GLY A 145 4.92 5.01 -10.19
N TYR A 146 6.18 4.81 -9.80
CA TYR A 146 7.13 3.94 -10.48
C TYR A 146 7.56 2.84 -9.52
N GLU A 147 7.40 1.59 -9.95
CA GLU A 147 7.79 0.41 -9.20
C GLU A 147 8.87 -0.36 -9.93
N THR A 148 9.96 -0.69 -9.21
CA THR A 148 11.05 -1.55 -9.68
C THR A 148 11.56 -2.42 -8.53
N GLU A 149 12.61 -3.17 -8.78
CA GLU A 149 13.28 -4.09 -7.86
C GLU A 149 14.76 -3.72 -7.73
N PHE A 150 15.44 -4.20 -6.68
CA PHE A 150 16.89 -4.05 -6.52
C PHE A 150 17.67 -5.01 -7.43
N SER A 151 17.13 -6.23 -7.59
CA SER A 151 17.73 -7.29 -8.37
C SER A 151 16.69 -8.06 -9.17
N PRO A 152 17.00 -8.50 -10.41
CA PRO A 152 16.12 -9.39 -11.13
C PRO A 152 16.05 -10.75 -10.43
N GLN A 153 14.86 -11.36 -10.39
CA GLN A 153 14.73 -12.75 -9.96
C GLN A 153 15.29 -13.69 -11.02
N ASP A 154 15.65 -14.92 -10.61
CA ASP A 154 16.19 -15.93 -11.53
C ASP A 154 15.26 -16.11 -12.75
N ASN A 155 15.84 -15.94 -13.94
CA ASN A 155 15.16 -16.06 -15.24
C ASN A 155 14.03 -15.04 -15.49
N THR A 156 13.93 -13.96 -14.71
CA THR A 156 12.97 -12.87 -14.97
C THR A 156 13.70 -11.54 -15.20
N PRO A 157 13.20 -10.67 -16.08
CA PRO A 157 13.75 -9.33 -16.21
C PRO A 157 13.40 -8.47 -15.00
N LEU A 158 14.22 -7.44 -14.75
CA LEU A 158 13.98 -6.46 -13.69
C LEU A 158 12.62 -5.78 -13.90
N LYS A 159 11.80 -5.77 -12.87
CA LYS A 159 10.49 -5.12 -12.87
C LYS A 159 10.56 -3.63 -13.17
N LYS A 160 9.71 -3.14 -14.06
CA LYS A 160 9.60 -1.74 -14.44
C LYS A 160 8.15 -1.40 -14.74
N ILE A 161 7.45 -0.86 -13.76
CA ILE A 161 6.02 -0.57 -13.87
C ILE A 161 5.78 0.90 -13.53
N VAL A 162 5.09 1.60 -14.43
CA VAL A 162 4.56 2.95 -14.19
C VAL A 162 3.06 2.84 -13.99
N ARG A 163 2.54 3.45 -12.92
CA ARG A 163 1.09 3.53 -12.64
C ARG A 163 0.65 4.98 -12.53
N ALA A 164 -0.49 5.27 -13.14
CA ALA A 164 -1.23 6.51 -12.94
C ALA A 164 -2.60 6.17 -12.38
N MET A 165 -3.01 6.86 -11.32
CA MET A 165 -4.28 6.64 -10.63
C MET A 165 -5.03 7.96 -10.51
N THR A 166 -6.35 7.90 -10.64
CA THR A 166 -7.21 9.06 -10.35
C THR A 166 -8.55 8.59 -9.78
N GLY A 167 -9.11 9.37 -8.87
CA GLY A 167 -10.36 8.98 -8.22
C GLY A 167 -10.76 9.92 -7.10
N ALA A 168 -11.47 9.37 -6.11
CA ALA A 168 -11.90 10.07 -4.92
C ALA A 168 -11.23 9.47 -3.68
N LYS A 169 -10.85 10.32 -2.73
CA LYS A 169 -10.16 9.95 -1.50
C LYS A 169 -10.76 10.67 -0.30
N LEU A 170 -10.93 9.93 0.81
CA LEU A 170 -11.07 10.45 2.16
C LEU A 170 -9.69 10.36 2.83
N PHE A 171 -9.25 11.41 3.53
CA PHE A 171 -7.87 11.50 4.03
C PHE A 171 -7.75 12.41 5.25
N GLU A 172 -6.56 12.48 5.86
CA GLU A 172 -6.20 13.36 6.98
C GLU A 172 -7.10 13.24 8.23
N GLY A 173 -7.83 12.14 8.39
CA GLY A 173 -8.66 11.90 9.57
C GLY A 173 -7.86 11.43 10.80
N LYS A 174 -8.46 11.54 11.97
CA LYS A 174 -7.89 11.04 13.23
C LYS A 174 -7.65 9.53 13.17
N TYR A 175 -8.64 8.78 12.73
CA TYR A 175 -8.60 7.32 12.58
C TYR A 175 -8.45 6.90 11.14
N LEU A 176 -9.16 7.56 10.22
CA LEU A 176 -9.14 7.30 8.80
C LEU A 176 -8.04 8.13 8.12
N LYS A 177 -6.88 7.51 7.90
CA LYS A 177 -5.75 8.18 7.24
C LYS A 177 -5.91 8.23 5.72
N SER A 178 -6.56 7.21 5.15
CA SER A 178 -6.90 7.17 3.72
C SER A 178 -7.99 6.15 3.49
N LEU A 179 -8.94 6.47 2.62
CA LEU A 179 -9.88 5.53 1.98
C LEU A 179 -10.15 6.06 0.59
N TYR A 180 -9.90 5.25 -0.44
CA TYR A 180 -10.04 5.71 -1.81
C TYR A 180 -10.65 4.66 -2.74
N ILE A 181 -11.18 5.15 -3.84
CA ILE A 181 -11.53 4.40 -5.03
C ILE A 181 -10.94 5.12 -6.25
N SER A 182 -10.30 4.37 -7.16
CA SER A 182 -9.61 4.94 -8.30
C SER A 182 -9.69 4.08 -9.56
N ALA A 183 -9.64 4.74 -10.71
CA ALA A 183 -9.21 4.15 -11.96
C ALA A 183 -7.68 4.12 -12.01
N VAL A 184 -7.11 3.04 -12.52
CA VAL A 184 -5.67 2.81 -12.60
C VAL A 184 -5.29 2.51 -14.05
N GLY A 185 -4.36 3.29 -14.61
CA GLY A 185 -3.63 2.97 -15.82
C GLY A 185 -2.23 2.48 -15.44
N GLU A 186 -1.84 1.32 -15.94
CA GLU A 186 -0.52 0.74 -15.70
C GLU A 186 0.19 0.51 -17.02
N ALA A 187 1.48 0.88 -17.10
CA ALA A 187 2.37 0.53 -18.20
C ALA A 187 3.50 -0.34 -17.65
N ASP A 188 3.55 -1.58 -18.11
CA ASP A 188 4.53 -2.59 -17.71
C ASP A 188 5.61 -2.74 -18.79
N TYR A 189 6.79 -2.21 -18.48
CA TYR A 189 8.01 -2.26 -19.30
C TYR A 189 8.94 -3.42 -18.90
N THR A 190 8.49 -4.31 -18.01
CA THR A 190 9.28 -5.46 -17.53
C THR A 190 9.60 -6.43 -18.66
N TYR A 191 8.64 -6.63 -19.57
CA TYR A 191 8.76 -7.59 -20.65
C TYR A 191 8.67 -6.93 -22.03
N THR A 192 9.08 -7.65 -23.06
CA THR A 192 8.93 -7.24 -24.48
C THR A 192 7.97 -8.21 -25.18
N PRO A 193 6.92 -7.73 -25.87
CA PRO A 193 6.48 -6.34 -26.01
C PRO A 193 5.94 -5.77 -24.68
N GLU A 194 5.94 -4.46 -24.53
CA GLU A 194 5.35 -3.74 -23.39
C GLU A 194 3.85 -3.99 -23.29
N THR A 195 3.30 -3.90 -22.08
CA THR A 195 1.86 -4.06 -21.87
C THR A 195 1.29 -2.88 -21.10
N THR A 196 0.17 -2.35 -21.59
CA THR A 196 -0.63 -1.39 -20.84
C THR A 196 -1.86 -2.07 -20.26
N LYS A 197 -2.21 -1.72 -19.02
CA LYS A 197 -3.33 -2.33 -18.30
C LYS A 197 -4.24 -1.25 -17.74
N PHE A 198 -5.53 -1.54 -17.70
CA PHE A 198 -6.52 -0.75 -17.01
C PHE A 198 -7.11 -1.55 -15.86
N ALA A 199 -7.19 -0.93 -14.69
CA ALA A 199 -7.72 -1.54 -13.49
C ALA A 199 -8.58 -0.55 -12.68
N MET A 200 -9.36 -1.11 -11.76
CA MET A 200 -10.00 -0.35 -10.68
C MET A 200 -9.37 -0.77 -9.36
N GLU A 201 -9.10 0.20 -8.49
CA GLU A 201 -8.52 -0.03 -7.18
C GLU A 201 -9.31 0.66 -6.09
N THR A 202 -9.45 -0.01 -4.97
CA THR A 202 -9.90 0.58 -3.71
C THR A 202 -8.88 0.25 -2.63
N GLY A 203 -8.63 1.18 -1.73
CA GLY A 203 -7.68 0.95 -0.63
C GLY A 203 -7.99 1.82 0.56
N PHE A 204 -7.43 1.43 1.70
CA PHE A 204 -7.61 2.12 2.97
C PHE A 204 -6.35 2.12 3.81
N LYS A 205 -6.26 3.08 4.71
CA LYS A 205 -5.31 3.13 5.82
C LYS A 205 -6.01 3.68 7.05
N LEU A 206 -5.98 2.90 8.13
CA LEU A 206 -6.54 3.25 9.43
C LEU A 206 -5.42 3.31 10.48
N GLU A 207 -5.52 4.25 11.40
CA GLU A 207 -4.68 4.31 12.60
C GLU A 207 -5.58 4.48 13.81
N ASN A 208 -5.58 3.51 14.70
CA ASN A 208 -6.37 3.53 15.92
C ASN A 208 -5.45 3.61 17.14
N PRO A 209 -5.27 4.81 17.74
CA PRO A 209 -4.54 4.94 19.00
C PRO A 209 -5.38 4.29 20.13
N ILE A 210 -4.80 3.30 20.82
CA ILE A 210 -5.42 2.63 21.98
C ILE A 210 -5.09 3.41 23.25
N ARG A 211 -3.80 3.78 23.41
CA ARG A 211 -3.28 4.61 24.49
C ARG A 211 -1.96 5.25 24.04
N GLU A 212 -1.39 6.12 24.85
CA GLU A 212 -0.07 6.68 24.57
C GLU A 212 0.97 5.58 24.34
N GLY A 213 1.70 5.67 23.24
CA GLY A 213 2.70 4.68 22.83
C GLY A 213 2.16 3.36 22.30
N LEU A 214 0.82 3.20 22.15
CA LEU A 214 0.21 1.98 21.64
C LEU A 214 -0.87 2.29 20.60
N LYS A 215 -0.70 1.84 19.38
CA LYS A 215 -1.68 2.02 18.29
C LYS A 215 -1.78 0.79 17.39
N VAL A 216 -2.95 0.55 16.85
CA VAL A 216 -3.17 -0.37 15.73
C VAL A 216 -3.13 0.40 14.44
N VAL A 217 -2.34 -0.07 13.49
CA VAL A 217 -2.30 0.44 12.12
C VAL A 217 -2.75 -0.67 11.20
N SER A 218 -3.71 -0.39 10.33
CA SER A 218 -4.12 -1.32 9.29
C SER A 218 -4.18 -0.60 7.95
N PHE A 219 -3.75 -1.27 6.90
CA PHE A 219 -3.91 -0.81 5.54
C PHE A 219 -4.18 -1.98 4.62
N GLY A 220 -4.74 -1.68 3.46
CA GLY A 220 -4.94 -2.67 2.43
C GLY A 220 -5.43 -2.05 1.15
N TYR A 221 -5.33 -2.80 0.07
CA TYR A 221 -5.92 -2.45 -1.21
C TYR A 221 -6.42 -3.70 -1.92
N TYR A 222 -7.40 -3.49 -2.79
CA TYR A 222 -7.87 -4.46 -3.77
C TYR A 222 -7.82 -3.81 -5.15
N ARG A 223 -7.11 -4.46 -6.09
CA ARG A 223 -7.01 -4.04 -7.49
C ARG A 223 -7.55 -5.13 -8.39
N ASN A 224 -8.45 -4.75 -9.29
CA ASN A 224 -9.04 -5.63 -10.29
C ASN A 224 -8.63 -5.15 -11.69
N TYR A 225 -7.91 -5.97 -12.43
CA TYR A 225 -7.45 -5.69 -13.79
C TYR A 225 -8.55 -6.05 -14.79
N MET A 226 -9.03 -5.06 -15.53
CA MET A 226 -10.17 -5.18 -16.44
C MET A 226 -9.75 -5.40 -17.89
N LYS A 227 -8.65 -4.78 -18.30
CA LYS A 227 -8.19 -4.80 -19.70
C LYS A 227 -6.67 -4.66 -19.78
N GLU A 228 -6.07 -5.39 -20.70
CA GLU A 228 -4.67 -5.24 -21.12
C GLU A 228 -4.55 -5.09 -22.63
N SER A 229 -3.48 -4.43 -23.08
CA SER A 229 -3.19 -4.26 -24.53
C SER A 229 -2.65 -5.53 -25.18
N THR A 230 -1.94 -6.34 -24.41
CA THR A 230 -1.37 -7.62 -24.84
C THR A 230 -1.55 -8.60 -23.69
N GLU A 231 -2.21 -9.70 -23.96
CA GLU A 231 -2.47 -10.76 -22.98
C GLU A 231 -1.21 -11.61 -22.77
N ARG A 232 -0.84 -11.81 -21.51
CA ARG A 232 0.31 -12.61 -21.10
C ARG A 232 -0.09 -13.64 -20.06
N ILE A 233 0.64 -14.74 -20.01
CA ILE A 233 0.45 -15.78 -18.99
C ILE A 233 0.66 -15.23 -17.56
N THR A 234 1.45 -14.17 -17.43
CA THR A 234 1.76 -13.49 -16.15
C THR A 234 0.72 -12.46 -15.73
N ASP A 235 -0.30 -12.18 -16.56
CA ASP A 235 -1.29 -11.16 -16.25
C ASP A 235 -2.20 -11.57 -15.11
N LEU A 236 -2.33 -10.67 -14.13
CA LEU A 236 -3.21 -10.85 -13.00
C LEU A 236 -4.65 -10.45 -13.36
N GLN A 237 -5.60 -11.16 -12.81
CA GLN A 237 -7.01 -10.80 -12.80
C GLN A 237 -7.27 -9.81 -11.66
N TYR A 238 -6.75 -10.13 -10.47
CA TYR A 238 -6.83 -9.24 -9.30
C TYR A 238 -5.65 -9.46 -8.36
N GLU A 239 -5.44 -8.49 -7.49
CA GLU A 239 -4.59 -8.60 -6.31
C GLU A 239 -5.23 -7.91 -5.10
N LEU A 240 -4.98 -8.45 -3.91
CA LEU A 240 -5.43 -7.95 -2.62
C LEU A 240 -4.26 -7.98 -1.65
N GLU A 241 -4.06 -6.90 -0.91
CA GLU A 241 -3.15 -6.84 0.23
C GLU A 241 -3.89 -6.32 1.46
N LEU A 242 -3.67 -6.96 2.60
CA LEU A 242 -4.15 -6.54 3.91
C LEU A 242 -3.01 -6.62 4.91
N ASP A 243 -2.74 -5.55 5.63
CA ASP A 243 -1.73 -5.47 6.68
C ASP A 243 -2.37 -4.97 7.98
N VAL A 244 -2.05 -5.63 9.07
CA VAL A 244 -2.46 -5.22 10.42
C VAL A 244 -1.25 -5.27 11.33
N ARG A 245 -0.97 -4.17 12.01
CA ARG A 245 0.18 -4.00 12.87
C ARG A 245 -0.20 -3.35 14.20
N LEU A 246 0.36 -3.88 15.29
CA LEU A 246 0.25 -3.27 16.62
C LEU A 246 1.58 -2.57 16.94
N ASP A 247 1.63 -1.25 16.79
CA ASP A 247 2.81 -0.44 17.11
C ASP A 247 2.89 -0.19 18.62
N VAL A 248 3.92 -0.71 19.27
CA VAL A 248 4.24 -0.53 20.69
C VAL A 248 5.50 0.32 20.80
N MET A 249 5.38 1.55 21.25
CA MET A 249 6.53 2.44 21.45
C MET A 249 7.38 1.94 22.61
N LEU A 250 8.66 1.65 22.35
CA LEU A 250 9.62 1.24 23.36
C LEU A 250 10.36 2.45 23.95
N TYR A 251 10.81 3.33 23.08
CA TYR A 251 11.55 4.52 23.49
C TYR A 251 11.55 5.57 22.38
N LYS A 252 11.08 6.81 22.68
CA LYS A 252 11.03 7.93 21.71
C LYS A 252 10.49 7.52 20.35
N ASN A 253 11.37 7.38 19.36
CA ASN A 253 11.07 7.10 17.95
C ASN A 253 11.19 5.60 17.61
N LEU A 254 11.52 4.75 18.58
CA LEU A 254 11.70 3.31 18.42
C LEU A 254 10.46 2.56 18.89
N SER A 255 9.93 1.70 18.05
CA SER A 255 8.78 0.84 18.37
C SER A 255 9.03 -0.61 17.98
N LEU A 256 8.36 -1.51 18.69
CA LEU A 256 8.23 -2.92 18.36
C LEU A 256 6.81 -3.15 17.84
N ALA A 257 6.69 -3.85 16.72
CA ALA A 257 5.40 -4.04 16.08
C ALA A 257 5.21 -5.49 15.61
N PRO A 258 4.47 -6.33 16.35
CA PRO A 258 3.92 -7.54 15.77
C PRO A 258 2.97 -7.18 14.63
N PHE A 259 3.03 -7.95 13.53
CA PHE A 259 2.21 -7.71 12.35
C PHE A 259 1.77 -8.98 11.65
N ILE A 260 0.71 -8.86 10.89
CA ILE A 260 0.21 -9.85 9.95
C ILE A 260 -0.02 -9.13 8.62
N ASN A 261 0.57 -9.65 7.54
CA ASN A 261 0.31 -9.20 6.18
C ASN A 261 -0.20 -10.38 5.37
N TYR A 262 -1.35 -10.20 4.74
CA TYR A 262 -1.94 -11.17 3.83
C TYR A 262 -1.96 -10.58 2.42
N TYR A 263 -1.35 -11.31 1.47
CA TYR A 263 -1.38 -10.96 0.06
C TYR A 263 -1.96 -12.11 -0.74
N THR A 264 -2.88 -11.84 -1.64
CA THR A 264 -3.38 -12.82 -2.60
C THR A 264 -3.56 -12.21 -3.96
N ALA A 265 -3.28 -13.00 -4.99
CA ALA A 265 -3.51 -12.62 -6.37
C ALA A 265 -3.95 -13.83 -7.20
N GLN A 266 -4.72 -13.56 -8.23
CA GLN A 266 -5.14 -14.54 -9.21
C GLN A 266 -4.59 -14.14 -10.58
N ALA A 267 -3.79 -15.01 -11.19
CA ALA A 267 -3.43 -14.86 -12.59
C ALA A 267 -4.59 -15.35 -13.48
N LYS A 268 -4.78 -14.73 -14.65
CA LYS A 268 -5.90 -15.02 -15.55
C LYS A 268 -5.86 -16.45 -16.12
N HIS A 269 -4.65 -16.96 -16.32
CA HIS A 269 -4.43 -18.25 -16.98
C HIS A 269 -4.21 -19.42 -16.01
N PHE A 270 -4.28 -19.19 -14.70
CA PHE A 270 -4.11 -20.25 -13.71
C PHE A 270 -5.39 -20.51 -12.94
N SER A 271 -5.64 -21.78 -12.63
CA SER A 271 -6.83 -22.18 -11.87
C SER A 271 -6.72 -21.92 -10.36
N GLY A 272 -5.50 -21.71 -9.84
CA GLY A 272 -5.23 -21.48 -8.42
C GLY A 272 -4.81 -20.05 -8.13
N LYS A 273 -5.37 -19.43 -7.08
CA LYS A 273 -4.87 -18.16 -6.55
C LYS A 273 -3.55 -18.37 -5.81
N GLY A 274 -2.62 -17.43 -5.96
CA GLY A 274 -1.44 -17.35 -5.11
C GLY A 274 -1.82 -16.66 -3.81
N GLU A 275 -1.39 -17.21 -2.68
CA GLU A 275 -1.62 -16.66 -1.37
C GLU A 275 -0.31 -16.61 -0.59
N ASN A 276 -0.07 -15.51 0.11
CA ASN A 276 1.08 -15.34 0.94
C ASN A 276 0.67 -14.70 2.27
N LEU A 277 0.94 -15.40 3.37
CA LEU A 277 0.72 -14.92 4.72
C LEU A 277 2.06 -14.66 5.39
N TYR A 278 2.34 -13.39 5.64
CA TYR A 278 3.47 -12.95 6.44
C TYR A 278 3.01 -12.70 7.87
N THR A 279 3.67 -13.31 8.82
CA THR A 279 3.51 -12.96 10.24
C THR A 279 4.86 -12.67 10.84
N GLY A 280 4.95 -11.68 11.70
CA GLY A 280 6.27 -11.35 12.23
C GLY A 280 6.29 -10.26 13.26
N LEU A 281 7.52 -9.87 13.55
CA LEU A 281 7.86 -8.82 14.50
C LEU A 281 8.77 -7.81 13.79
N SER A 282 8.38 -6.54 13.86
CA SER A 282 9.11 -5.42 13.25
C SER A 282 9.71 -4.53 14.34
N LEU A 283 11.02 -4.32 14.31
CA LEU A 283 11.67 -3.24 15.05
C LEU A 283 11.70 -2.01 14.13
N THR A 284 11.00 -0.96 14.51
CA THR A 284 10.76 0.20 13.65
C THR A 284 11.28 1.48 14.29
N TYR A 285 11.99 2.30 13.50
CA TYR A 285 12.34 3.68 13.83
C TYR A 285 11.63 4.62 12.88
N SER A 286 11.02 5.70 13.43
CA SER A 286 10.36 6.77 12.65
C SER A 286 10.65 8.15 13.26
N THR A 287 10.79 9.18 12.42
CA THR A 287 11.05 10.54 12.90
C THR A 287 10.63 11.59 11.88
N PHE A 288 10.31 12.78 12.38
CA PHE A 288 10.12 13.97 11.54
C PHE A 288 11.43 14.76 11.48
N PHE A 289 11.92 15.04 10.28
CA PHE A 289 13.00 16.00 10.05
C PHE A 289 12.48 17.44 10.00
N LYS A 290 11.26 17.60 9.47
CA LYS A 290 10.54 18.87 9.44
C LYS A 290 9.05 18.60 9.60
N LYS A 291 8.36 19.39 10.42
CA LYS A 291 6.89 19.37 10.54
C LYS A 291 6.30 20.57 9.82
N ALA A 292 5.14 20.37 9.18
CA ALA A 292 4.35 21.48 8.66
C ALA A 292 3.87 22.38 9.81
N GLU A 293 3.70 23.66 9.53
CA GLU A 293 3.18 24.63 10.49
C GLU A 293 1.66 24.49 10.61
N ILE A 294 1.12 24.68 11.81
CA ILE A 294 -0.32 24.81 12.02
C ILE A 294 -0.61 26.30 12.01
N LYS A 295 -1.32 26.77 10.98
CA LYS A 295 -1.83 28.15 10.93
C LYS A 295 -3.25 28.16 11.48
N GLU A 296 -3.46 29.03 12.48
CA GLU A 296 -4.78 29.33 13.07
C GLU A 296 -5.67 30.12 12.10
#